data_2a8c1261cd530a8cedf9970ccc880248
#
_entry.id   2a8c1261cd530a8cedf9970ccc880248
#
_cell.length_a   1.000
_cell.length_b   1.000
_cell.length_c   1.000
_cell.angle_alpha   90.00
_cell.angle_beta   90.00
_cell.angle_gamma   90.00
#
_symmetry.space_group_name_H-M   'P 1'
#
loop_
_entity.id
_entity.type
_entity.pdbx_description
1 polymer ?
#
loop_
_entity_poly.entity_id
_entity_poly.type
_entity_poly.pdbx_seq_one_letter_code
_entity_poly.pdbx_strand_id
1 'polypeptide(L)'
;MLLTIDIGNTNINLGIFDGDALTMSARLATDRQKTDDQFAVDFVNIFSVYNIKTADIEGAVISSVVPEITIHIKNAVKRLTGKKVIVLSPGVKTGLNIMIDNPAQLGADLAAGAVGAVAEYELPAFVVDLGTATKIFAVDENRGFRGCMI
;
A
#
# COMPACT_ATOMS: atom_id res chain seq x y z
N MET A 1 -7.48 8.84 -11.87
CA MET A 1 -6.24 8.58 -11.07
C MET A 1 -6.51 7.55 -9.98
N LEU A 2 -5.49 6.78 -9.55
CA LEU A 2 -5.56 5.80 -8.47
C LEU A 2 -4.70 6.26 -7.28
N LEU A 3 -5.27 6.28 -6.07
CA LEU A 3 -4.54 6.55 -4.84
C LEU A 3 -4.02 5.24 -4.23
N THR A 4 -2.73 5.17 -3.96
CA THR A 4 -2.11 4.07 -3.23
C THR A 4 -1.61 4.55 -1.88
N ILE A 5 -1.83 3.77 -0.83
CA ILE A 5 -1.43 4.09 0.54
C ILE A 5 -0.74 2.87 1.15
N ASP A 6 0.50 3.05 1.58
CA ASP A 6 1.21 2.04 2.35
C ASP A 6 1.43 2.52 3.78
N ILE A 7 0.83 1.81 4.74
CA ILE A 7 0.82 2.18 6.16
C ILE A 7 1.82 1.30 6.90
N GLY A 8 3.02 1.85 7.08
CA GLY A 8 4.08 1.24 7.88
C GLY A 8 4.06 1.70 9.34
N ASN A 9 4.86 1.05 10.18
CA ASN A 9 4.97 1.39 11.61
C ASN A 9 5.50 2.80 11.87
N THR A 10 6.31 3.35 10.97
CA THR A 10 6.96 4.66 11.13
C THR A 10 6.40 5.70 10.18
N ASN A 11 6.09 5.31 8.95
CA ASN A 11 5.63 6.21 7.91
C ASN A 11 4.41 5.66 7.17
N ILE A 12 3.58 6.58 6.70
CA ILE A 12 2.51 6.34 5.74
C ILE A 12 2.98 6.93 4.42
N ASN A 13 3.13 6.11 3.39
CA ASN A 13 3.49 6.55 2.05
C ASN A 13 2.22 6.67 1.19
N LEU A 14 2.11 7.76 0.46
CA LEU A 14 1.01 8.05 -0.46
C LEU A 14 1.56 8.13 -1.88
N GLY A 15 0.87 7.49 -2.82
CA GLY A 15 1.17 7.60 -4.25
C GLY A 15 -0.10 7.87 -5.04
N ILE A 16 0.01 8.74 -6.05
CA ILE A 16 -1.04 8.92 -7.06
C ILE A 16 -0.51 8.43 -8.39
N PHE A 17 -1.23 7.50 -8.98
CA PHE A 17 -0.98 7.00 -10.33
C PHE A 17 -2.01 7.56 -11.31
N ASP A 18 -1.53 8.00 -12.47
CA ASP A 18 -2.35 8.32 -13.64
C ASP A 18 -1.95 7.37 -14.77
N GLY A 19 -2.79 6.38 -15.03
CA GLY A 19 -2.37 5.18 -15.76
C GLY A 19 -1.23 4.47 -15.02
N ASP A 20 -0.12 4.23 -15.72
CA ASP A 20 1.08 3.59 -15.15
C ASP A 20 2.10 4.59 -14.57
N ALA A 21 1.84 5.90 -14.69
CA ALA A 21 2.75 6.93 -14.21
C ALA A 21 2.47 7.31 -12.75
N LEU A 22 3.49 7.22 -11.88
CA LEU A 22 3.45 7.77 -10.54
C LEU A 22 3.62 9.30 -10.62
N THR A 23 2.51 10.04 -10.46
CA THR A 23 2.46 11.50 -10.60
C THR A 23 2.66 12.25 -9.29
N MET A 24 2.44 11.58 -8.15
CA MET A 24 2.67 12.13 -6.82
C MET A 24 3.24 11.04 -5.90
N SER A 25 4.23 11.42 -5.09
CA SER A 25 4.69 10.63 -3.95
C SER A 25 4.83 11.55 -2.75
N ALA A 26 4.22 11.18 -1.63
CA ALA A 26 4.27 11.92 -0.38
C ALA A 26 4.37 10.97 0.82
N ARG A 27 4.82 11.50 1.95
CA ARG A 27 5.02 10.71 3.17
C ARG A 27 4.52 11.49 4.38
N LEU A 28 3.83 10.76 5.27
CA LEU A 28 3.42 11.22 6.60
C LEU A 28 4.08 10.36 7.67
N ALA A 29 4.25 10.89 8.86
CA ALA A 29 4.56 10.07 10.02
C ALA A 29 3.33 9.23 10.42
N THR A 30 3.57 8.00 10.87
CA THR A 30 2.51 7.15 11.41
C THR A 30 2.16 7.62 12.82
N ASP A 31 1.00 8.23 12.96
CA ASP A 31 0.44 8.63 14.25
C ASP A 31 -0.81 7.79 14.56
N ARG A 32 -0.69 6.93 15.58
CA ARG A 32 -1.74 5.98 15.97
C ARG A 32 -2.90 6.62 16.72
N GLN A 33 -2.76 7.89 17.12
CA GLN A 33 -3.78 8.62 17.87
C GLN A 33 -4.70 9.46 16.98
N LYS A 34 -4.36 9.58 15.67
CA LYS A 34 -5.17 10.37 14.74
C LYS A 34 -6.51 9.73 14.42
N THR A 35 -7.51 10.58 14.38
CA THR A 35 -8.88 10.24 13.98
C THR A 35 -9.05 10.29 12.46
N ASP A 36 -10.19 9.79 11.97
CA ASP A 36 -10.61 9.87 10.56
C ASP A 36 -10.53 11.32 10.03
N ASP A 37 -10.99 12.29 10.83
CA ASP A 37 -11.03 13.69 10.44
C ASP A 37 -9.63 14.32 10.32
N GLN A 38 -8.73 13.96 11.23
CA GLN A 38 -7.34 14.41 11.18
C GLN A 38 -6.60 13.86 9.96
N PHE A 39 -6.77 12.57 9.63
CA PHE A 39 -6.23 12.01 8.41
C PHE A 39 -6.85 12.65 7.16
N ALA A 40 -8.14 12.95 7.18
CA ALA A 40 -8.79 13.63 6.05
C ALA A 40 -8.19 15.02 5.80
N VAL A 41 -7.93 15.79 6.88
CA VAL A 41 -7.28 17.12 6.79
C VAL A 41 -5.84 16.96 6.25
N ASP A 42 -5.06 16.02 6.74
CA ASP A 42 -3.71 15.77 6.24
C ASP A 42 -3.71 15.47 4.75
N PHE A 43 -4.61 14.59 4.30
CA PHE A 43 -4.69 14.21 2.88
C PHE A 43 -5.12 15.39 2.01
N VAL A 44 -6.11 16.19 2.43
CA VAL A 44 -6.52 17.40 1.70
C VAL A 44 -5.34 18.36 1.57
N ASN A 45 -4.58 18.58 2.64
CA ASN A 45 -3.42 19.46 2.62
C ASN A 45 -2.34 18.95 1.65
N ILE A 46 -2.00 17.65 1.70
CA ILE A 46 -1.05 17.04 0.77
C ILE A 46 -1.55 17.17 -0.67
N PHE A 47 -2.79 16.78 -0.94
CA PHE A 47 -3.33 16.86 -2.30
C PHE A 47 -3.34 18.30 -2.82
N SER A 48 -3.62 19.29 -1.97
CA SER A 48 -3.53 20.70 -2.32
C SER A 48 -2.12 21.13 -2.71
N VAL A 49 -1.10 20.72 -1.95
CA VAL A 49 0.31 20.99 -2.25
C VAL A 49 0.72 20.46 -3.63
N TYR A 50 0.21 19.31 -4.01
CA TYR A 50 0.53 18.67 -5.29
C TYR A 50 -0.50 18.97 -6.40
N ASN A 51 -1.46 19.88 -6.16
CA ASN A 51 -2.55 20.23 -7.10
C ASN A 51 -3.42 19.05 -7.52
N ILE A 52 -3.59 18.04 -6.65
CA ILE A 52 -4.44 16.88 -6.88
C ILE A 52 -5.87 17.22 -6.42
N LYS A 53 -6.85 17.03 -7.29
CA LYS A 53 -8.27 17.15 -6.94
C LYS A 53 -8.79 15.79 -6.49
N THR A 54 -9.45 15.75 -5.34
CA THR A 54 -10.04 14.49 -4.82
C THR A 54 -11.09 13.91 -5.76
N ALA A 55 -11.75 14.74 -6.56
CA ALA A 55 -12.73 14.32 -7.57
C ALA A 55 -12.12 13.49 -8.71
N ASP A 56 -10.82 13.68 -8.99
CA ASP A 56 -10.11 12.96 -10.06
C ASP A 56 -9.60 11.58 -9.59
N ILE A 57 -9.73 11.28 -8.29
CA ILE A 57 -9.36 9.98 -7.73
C ILE A 57 -10.53 9.01 -7.94
N GLU A 58 -10.31 7.96 -8.71
CA GLU A 58 -11.31 6.96 -9.11
C GLU A 58 -11.40 5.78 -8.14
N GLY A 59 -10.37 5.57 -7.33
CA GLY A 59 -10.30 4.51 -6.33
C GLY A 59 -9.04 4.59 -5.49
N ALA A 60 -8.98 3.77 -4.45
CA ALA A 60 -7.80 3.68 -3.61
C ALA A 60 -7.49 2.24 -3.20
N VAL A 61 -6.20 1.95 -3.05
CA VAL A 61 -5.69 0.69 -2.49
C VAL A 61 -4.84 1.01 -1.27
N ILE A 62 -5.05 0.27 -0.18
CA ILE A 62 -4.31 0.41 1.08
C ILE A 62 -3.59 -0.91 1.37
N SER A 63 -2.27 -0.84 1.54
CA SER A 63 -1.45 -1.83 2.22
C SER A 63 -1.23 -1.36 3.65
N SER A 64 -1.30 -2.24 4.65
CA SER A 64 -1.11 -1.83 6.03
C SER A 64 -0.56 -2.95 6.91
N VAL A 65 0.40 -2.57 7.77
CA VAL A 65 0.89 -3.38 8.89
C VAL A 65 0.53 -2.74 10.25
N VAL A 66 -0.39 -1.75 10.25
CA VAL A 66 -0.85 -1.03 11.45
C VAL A 66 -2.38 -1.05 11.51
N PRO A 67 -2.99 -2.15 11.97
CA PRO A 67 -4.44 -2.35 11.95
C PRO A 67 -5.24 -1.22 12.61
N GLU A 68 -4.69 -0.64 13.68
CA GLU A 68 -5.37 0.37 14.52
C GLU A 68 -5.79 1.61 13.74
N ILE A 69 -4.96 2.06 12.79
CA ILE A 69 -5.27 3.26 11.99
C ILE A 69 -5.79 2.95 10.59
N THR A 70 -5.75 1.70 10.17
CA THR A 70 -6.19 1.29 8.82
C THR A 70 -7.64 1.69 8.56
N ILE A 71 -8.53 1.48 9.54
CA ILE A 71 -9.95 1.82 9.41
C ILE A 71 -10.14 3.35 9.34
N HIS A 72 -9.39 4.12 10.12
CA HIS A 72 -9.45 5.58 10.14
C HIS A 72 -9.02 6.17 8.79
N ILE A 73 -7.92 5.69 8.24
CA ILE A 73 -7.44 6.10 6.91
C ILE A 73 -8.42 5.69 5.81
N LYS A 74 -8.95 4.47 5.85
CA LYS A 74 -9.98 4.02 4.90
C LYS A 74 -11.20 4.92 4.92
N ASN A 75 -11.69 5.29 6.11
CA ASN A 75 -12.84 6.17 6.27
C ASN A 75 -12.55 7.58 5.75
N ALA A 76 -11.38 8.15 6.08
CA ALA A 76 -10.92 9.43 5.58
C ALA A 76 -10.92 9.47 4.04
N VAL A 77 -10.29 8.49 3.39
CA VAL A 77 -10.23 8.38 1.93
C VAL A 77 -11.61 8.23 1.31
N LYS A 78 -12.46 7.36 1.88
CA LYS A 78 -13.82 7.16 1.40
C LYS A 78 -14.66 8.44 1.49
N ARG A 79 -14.49 9.22 2.59
CA ARG A 79 -15.17 10.51 2.77
C ARG A 79 -14.72 11.54 1.73
N LEU A 80 -13.41 11.62 1.46
CA LEU A 80 -12.86 12.62 0.55
C LEU A 80 -13.17 12.33 -0.92
N THR A 81 -13.17 11.06 -1.30
CA THR A 81 -13.30 10.66 -2.72
C THR A 81 -14.68 10.15 -3.08
N GLY A 82 -15.43 9.61 -2.12
CA GLY A 82 -16.68 8.87 -2.37
C GLY A 82 -16.47 7.54 -3.11
N LYS A 83 -15.23 7.12 -3.34
CA LYS A 83 -14.89 5.97 -4.19
C LYS A 83 -14.62 4.70 -3.39
N LYS A 84 -14.47 3.59 -4.14
CA LYS A 84 -14.13 2.29 -3.55
C LYS A 84 -12.71 2.33 -3.00
N VAL A 85 -12.53 1.84 -1.78
CA VAL A 85 -11.24 1.67 -1.11
C VAL A 85 -11.02 0.18 -0.86
N ILE A 86 -9.98 -0.38 -1.44
CA ILE A 86 -9.57 -1.78 -1.23
C ILE A 86 -8.46 -1.78 -0.19
N VAL A 87 -8.60 -2.60 0.85
CA VAL A 87 -7.53 -2.87 1.81
C VAL A 87 -6.97 -4.25 1.50
N LEU A 88 -5.66 -4.34 1.29
CA LEU A 88 -4.99 -5.63 1.10
C LEU A 88 -5.14 -6.47 2.37
N SER A 89 -5.69 -7.65 2.21
CA SER A 89 -5.93 -8.61 3.27
C SER A 89 -5.94 -10.02 2.69
N PRO A 90 -5.80 -11.06 3.53
CA PRO A 90 -5.95 -12.43 3.06
C PRO A 90 -7.26 -12.61 2.27
N GLY A 91 -7.16 -13.25 1.09
CA GLY A 91 -8.30 -13.45 0.19
C GLY A 91 -8.49 -12.40 -0.91
N VAL A 92 -7.78 -11.26 -0.87
CA VAL A 92 -7.72 -10.34 -2.01
C VAL A 92 -6.93 -11.00 -3.15
N LYS A 93 -7.56 -11.07 -4.33
CA LYS A 93 -6.93 -11.67 -5.52
C LYS A 93 -5.89 -10.71 -6.09
N THR A 94 -4.63 -10.98 -5.82
CA THR A 94 -3.47 -10.19 -6.29
C THR A 94 -2.80 -10.77 -7.53
N GLY A 95 -3.15 -12.00 -7.92
CA GLY A 95 -2.45 -12.75 -8.96
C GLY A 95 -1.12 -13.36 -8.50
N LEU A 96 -0.74 -13.16 -7.25
CA LEU A 96 0.43 -13.78 -6.63
C LEU A 96 0.08 -15.17 -6.09
N ASN A 97 0.93 -16.16 -6.34
CA ASN A 97 0.82 -17.48 -5.74
C ASN A 97 1.63 -17.50 -4.43
N ILE A 98 0.95 -17.57 -3.28
CA ILE A 98 1.62 -17.52 -1.97
C ILE A 98 1.96 -18.96 -1.55
N MET A 99 3.25 -19.29 -1.54
CA MET A 99 3.77 -20.65 -1.33
C MET A 99 4.54 -20.78 -0.01
N ILE A 100 4.00 -20.18 1.05
CA ILE A 100 4.48 -20.35 2.42
C ILE A 100 3.49 -21.21 3.21
N ASP A 101 3.92 -21.78 4.33
CA ASP A 101 3.13 -22.74 5.13
C ASP A 101 1.78 -22.17 5.57
N ASN A 102 1.73 -20.87 5.92
CA ASN A 102 0.51 -20.19 6.28
C ASN A 102 0.33 -18.90 5.48
N PRO A 103 -0.32 -18.94 4.31
CA PRO A 103 -0.53 -17.77 3.46
C PRO A 103 -1.24 -16.58 4.14
N ALA A 104 -2.07 -16.85 5.16
CA ALA A 104 -2.79 -15.80 5.89
C ALA A 104 -1.87 -14.95 6.79
N GLN A 105 -0.65 -15.41 7.05
CA GLN A 105 0.36 -14.66 7.82
C GLN A 105 1.20 -13.72 6.97
N LEU A 106 1.07 -13.76 5.64
CA LEU A 106 1.81 -12.85 4.77
C LEU A 106 1.37 -11.41 5.02
N GLY A 107 2.30 -10.55 5.41
CA GLY A 107 2.06 -9.13 5.58
C GLY A 107 1.60 -8.46 4.29
N ALA A 108 0.71 -7.50 4.40
CA ALA A 108 0.17 -6.79 3.23
C ALA A 108 1.27 -6.06 2.45
N ASP A 109 2.27 -5.52 3.14
CA ASP A 109 3.43 -4.85 2.57
C ASP A 109 4.29 -5.79 1.72
N LEU A 110 4.54 -7.02 2.22
CA LEU A 110 5.26 -8.04 1.47
C LEU A 110 4.48 -8.52 0.23
N ALA A 111 3.16 -8.68 0.38
CA ALA A 111 2.30 -9.03 -0.74
C ALA A 111 2.29 -7.92 -1.81
N ALA A 112 2.17 -6.65 -1.40
CA ALA A 112 2.23 -5.50 -2.31
C ALA A 112 3.58 -5.41 -3.02
N GLY A 113 4.69 -5.54 -2.28
CA GLY A 113 6.04 -5.53 -2.85
C GLY A 113 6.28 -6.67 -3.84
N ALA A 114 5.77 -7.87 -3.55
CA ALA A 114 5.88 -9.00 -4.47
C ALA A 114 5.06 -8.81 -5.74
N VAL A 115 3.85 -8.24 -5.65
CA VAL A 115 3.03 -7.88 -6.83
C VAL A 115 3.75 -6.83 -7.67
N GLY A 116 4.35 -5.82 -7.04
CA GLY A 116 5.16 -4.82 -7.74
C GLY A 116 6.36 -5.45 -8.44
N ALA A 117 7.09 -6.36 -7.78
CA ALA A 117 8.21 -7.06 -8.39
C ALA A 117 7.79 -7.88 -9.62
N VAL A 118 6.65 -8.57 -9.54
CA VAL A 118 6.09 -9.32 -10.68
C VAL A 118 5.73 -8.43 -11.87
N ALA A 119 5.29 -7.20 -11.60
CA ALA A 119 4.86 -6.26 -12.64
C ALA A 119 6.05 -5.57 -13.33
N GLU A 120 7.13 -5.28 -12.58
CA GLU A 120 8.18 -4.37 -13.02
C GLU A 120 9.49 -5.07 -13.40
N TYR A 121 9.70 -6.33 -12.98
CA TYR A 121 10.99 -7.01 -13.11
C TYR A 121 10.85 -8.41 -13.70
N GLU A 122 11.96 -8.89 -14.30
CA GLU A 122 12.09 -10.27 -14.72
C GLU A 122 12.16 -11.21 -13.51
N LEU A 123 11.48 -12.34 -13.62
CA LEU A 123 11.48 -13.38 -12.56
C LEU A 123 12.41 -14.54 -12.95
N PRO A 124 13.02 -15.26 -11.98
CA PRO A 124 12.87 -15.11 -10.53
C PRO A 124 13.58 -13.85 -10.00
N ALA A 125 13.11 -13.30 -8.87
CA ALA A 125 13.67 -12.10 -8.27
C ALA A 125 13.78 -12.22 -6.74
N PHE A 126 14.84 -11.60 -6.19
CA PHE A 126 14.93 -11.26 -4.78
C PHE A 126 14.62 -9.78 -4.59
N VAL A 127 13.75 -9.50 -3.65
CA VAL A 127 13.38 -8.11 -3.30
C VAL A 127 13.96 -7.81 -1.93
N VAL A 128 14.68 -6.68 -1.84
CA VAL A 128 15.23 -6.17 -0.59
C VAL A 128 14.49 -4.89 -0.23
N ASP A 129 13.76 -4.92 0.88
CA ASP A 129 13.04 -3.78 1.44
C ASP A 129 13.85 -3.22 2.63
N LEU A 130 14.39 -2.01 2.46
CA LEU A 130 15.18 -1.30 3.46
C LEU A 130 14.29 -0.32 4.23
N GLY A 131 13.36 -0.86 5.00
CA GLY A 131 12.44 -0.10 5.84
C GLY A 131 12.90 0.01 7.30
N THR A 132 11.95 0.11 8.23
CA THR A 132 12.20 0.07 9.69
C THR A 132 12.87 -1.24 10.09
N ALA A 133 12.49 -2.34 9.45
CA ALA A 133 13.24 -3.61 9.45
C ALA A 133 13.67 -3.90 8.01
N THR A 134 14.85 -4.51 7.83
CA THR A 134 15.27 -5.01 6.53
C THR A 134 14.57 -6.33 6.27
N LYS A 135 13.86 -6.41 5.15
CA LYS A 135 13.17 -7.62 4.71
C LYS A 135 13.75 -8.07 3.38
N ILE A 136 13.95 -9.37 3.22
CA ILE A 136 14.39 -9.97 1.96
C ILE A 136 13.43 -11.10 1.63
N PHE A 137 12.78 -11.02 0.46
CA PHE A 137 11.87 -12.06 0.02
C PHE A 137 12.11 -12.48 -1.43
N ALA A 138 11.68 -13.69 -1.77
CA ALA A 138 11.87 -14.28 -3.08
C ALA A 138 10.55 -14.49 -3.81
N VAL A 139 10.54 -14.15 -5.10
CA VAL A 139 9.46 -14.46 -6.04
C VAL A 139 10.04 -15.31 -7.16
N ASP A 140 9.45 -16.49 -7.40
CA ASP A 140 9.91 -17.40 -8.43
C ASP A 140 9.35 -17.06 -9.82
N GLU A 141 9.81 -17.80 -10.84
CA GLU A 141 9.41 -17.65 -12.25
C GLU A 141 7.91 -17.84 -12.50
N ASN A 142 7.21 -18.54 -11.59
CA ASN A 142 5.77 -18.79 -11.67
C ASN A 142 4.94 -17.83 -10.82
N ARG A 143 5.50 -16.65 -10.46
CA ARG A 143 4.90 -15.65 -9.57
C ARG A 143 4.61 -16.20 -8.16
N GLY A 144 5.40 -17.17 -7.73
CA GLY A 144 5.30 -17.77 -6.41
C GLY A 144 6.07 -16.96 -5.37
N PHE A 145 5.41 -16.46 -4.33
CA PHE A 145 6.06 -15.92 -3.14
C PHE A 145 6.58 -17.08 -2.30
N ARG A 146 7.92 -17.23 -2.21
CA ARG A 146 8.57 -18.41 -1.62
C ARG A 146 8.91 -18.27 -0.15
N GLY A 147 9.01 -17.07 0.36
CA GLY A 147 9.35 -16.81 1.74
C GLY A 147 10.00 -15.46 1.94
N CYS A 148 10.15 -15.07 3.21
CA CYS A 148 10.75 -13.82 3.63
C CYS A 148 11.65 -14.05 4.84
N MET A 149 12.76 -13.30 4.90
CA MET A 149 13.59 -13.09 6.09
C MET A 149 13.44 -11.63 6.54
N ILE A 150 13.36 -11.44 7.86
CA ILE A 150 13.24 -10.12 8.51
C ILE A 150 14.32 -10.04 9.59
#